data_a55d3b746206f5deb82f72e4da9e7001
#
_entry.id   a55d3b746206f5deb82f72e4da9e7001
#
_cell.length_a   1.000
_cell.length_b   1.000
_cell.length_c   1.000
_cell.angle_alpha   90.00
_cell.angle_beta   90.00
_cell.angle_gamma   90.00
#
_symmetry.space_group_name_H-M   'P 1'
#
loop_
_entity.id
_entity.type
_entity.pdbx_description
1 polymer ?
#
loop_
_entity_poly.entity_id
_entity_poly.type
_entity_poly.pdbx_seq_one_letter_code
_entity_poly.pdbx_strand_id
1 'polypeptide(L)'
;SQSEIPKIDIGEHCYNPYLCGFYNYCRKHIPENSIFDLSGVQLATKYDMYRKGIVSLNEVTDEIRLPRNAKIQIEVFKNGKNLIDKDAIKEFLQGINYPLYFMDFETFQPAIPMFDNSRPYMQIPFQYSLHYKENKNSPLQHYEFLAEAKGDPRIPFIEKLLKDTSHIGDILVYNKSFEITRLKEISEVFPEYKLQIEKLIGRIKDLIVPFQKKYYYTNEMKGSYSIKYVLPALVPELNYDALAISEGGLASLTFESLYEEKDDNVINEKRQQLLEYCKMDTFAMVKILEKLESIQ
;
A
#
# COMPACT_ATOMS: atom_id res chain seq x y z
N SER A 1 11.83 40.16 -1.26
CA SER A 1 12.26 38.86 -0.74
C SER A 1 12.65 39.02 0.73
N GLN A 2 11.94 38.39 1.63
CA GLN A 2 12.34 38.35 3.05
C GLN A 2 13.59 37.45 3.13
N SER A 3 14.67 37.98 3.71
CA SER A 3 15.93 37.25 3.92
C SER A 3 15.89 36.36 5.17
N GLU A 4 14.83 36.42 5.97
CA GLU A 4 14.69 35.64 7.20
C GLU A 4 13.63 34.56 7.06
N ILE A 5 13.92 33.38 7.65
CA ILE A 5 12.99 32.27 7.74
C ILE A 5 11.82 32.68 8.65
N PRO A 6 10.56 32.54 8.23
CA PRO A 6 9.41 32.87 9.07
C PRO A 6 9.43 32.10 10.40
N LYS A 7 9.19 32.77 11.50
CA LYS A 7 9.06 32.16 12.85
C LYS A 7 7.64 31.61 13.04
N ILE A 8 7.27 30.61 12.23
CA ILE A 8 5.98 29.94 12.30
C ILE A 8 6.24 28.50 12.75
N ASP A 9 5.62 28.11 13.86
CA ASP A 9 5.72 26.73 14.35
C ASP A 9 4.85 25.79 13.52
N ILE A 10 5.10 24.47 13.63
CA ILE A 10 4.29 23.45 12.96
C ILE A 10 2.88 23.42 13.52
N GLY A 11 1.90 23.15 12.67
CA GLY A 11 0.49 23.14 13.04
C GLY A 11 -0.37 22.45 11.99
N GLU A 12 -1.68 22.45 12.21
CA GLU A 12 -2.65 21.86 11.28
C GLU A 12 -2.62 22.54 9.90
N HIS A 13 -2.20 23.80 9.82
CA HIS A 13 -2.00 24.53 8.57
C HIS A 13 -0.94 23.88 7.65
N CYS A 14 -0.04 23.06 8.19
CA CYS A 14 0.92 22.31 7.37
C CYS A 14 0.27 21.27 6.43
N TYR A 15 -1.00 20.97 6.65
CA TYR A 15 -1.77 19.99 5.87
C TYR A 15 -2.91 20.62 5.06
N ASN A 16 -3.13 21.93 5.15
CA ASN A 16 -4.31 22.57 4.56
C ASN A 16 -3.91 23.68 3.57
N PRO A 17 -4.38 23.62 2.29
CA PRO A 17 -5.20 22.57 1.68
C PRO A 17 -4.41 21.31 1.27
N TYR A 18 -3.10 21.40 1.18
CA TYR A 18 -2.19 20.31 0.81
C TYR A 18 -0.99 20.28 1.77
N LEU A 19 -0.28 19.16 1.78
CA LEU A 19 0.95 19.05 2.55
C LEU A 19 1.95 20.13 2.15
N CYS A 20 2.40 20.91 3.12
CA CYS A 20 3.35 22.00 2.90
C CYS A 20 4.69 21.47 2.35
N GLY A 21 5.22 22.09 1.29
CA GLY A 21 6.52 21.70 0.72
C GLY A 21 7.71 21.82 1.69
N PHE A 22 7.57 22.61 2.77
CA PHE A 22 8.56 22.72 3.84
C PHE A 22 8.32 21.78 5.02
N TYR A 23 7.36 20.88 4.92
CA TYR A 23 6.95 19.97 6.00
C TYR A 23 8.13 19.26 6.68
N ASN A 24 8.99 18.63 5.91
CA ASN A 24 10.15 17.90 6.45
C ASN A 24 11.20 18.86 7.06
N TYR A 25 11.36 20.06 6.51
CA TYR A 25 12.28 21.06 7.03
C TYR A 25 11.85 21.55 8.43
N CYS A 26 10.59 21.92 8.58
CA CYS A 26 10.06 22.46 9.83
C CYS A 26 9.98 21.41 10.94
N ARG A 27 9.92 20.11 10.58
CA ARG A 27 9.80 19.00 11.54
C ARG A 27 11.12 18.33 11.92
N LYS A 28 12.26 18.87 11.55
CA LYS A 28 13.59 18.31 11.87
C LYS A 28 13.84 18.08 13.37
N HIS A 29 13.14 18.82 14.23
CA HIS A 29 13.21 18.68 15.69
C HIS A 29 12.28 17.58 16.25
N ILE A 30 11.40 17.01 15.45
CA ILE A 30 10.51 15.93 15.87
C ILE A 30 11.30 14.61 15.79
N PRO A 31 11.40 13.87 16.90
CA PRO A 31 12.11 12.59 16.92
C PRO A 31 11.36 11.52 16.12
N GLU A 32 12.07 10.47 15.75
CA GLU A 32 11.44 9.25 15.28
C GLU A 32 10.61 8.60 16.40
N ASN A 33 9.52 7.92 16.06
CA ASN A 33 8.56 7.37 17.02
C ASN A 33 7.98 8.46 17.96
N SER A 34 7.47 9.52 17.37
CA SER A 34 6.82 10.63 18.01
C SER A 34 5.30 10.44 18.15
N ILE A 35 4.64 11.34 18.86
CA ILE A 35 3.17 11.41 18.92
C ILE A 35 2.53 11.54 17.53
N PHE A 36 3.26 12.07 16.55
CA PHE A 36 2.76 12.23 15.19
C PHE A 36 2.63 10.89 14.43
N ASP A 37 3.33 9.85 14.87
CA ASP A 37 3.28 8.50 14.31
C ASP A 37 2.18 7.63 14.94
N LEU A 38 1.43 8.15 15.94
CA LEU A 38 0.37 7.40 16.61
C LEU A 38 -0.78 7.05 15.66
N SER A 39 -1.06 5.75 15.52
CA SER A 39 -2.16 5.21 14.71
C SER A 39 -3.53 5.56 15.25
N GLY A 40 -4.43 6.03 14.37
CA GLY A 40 -5.83 6.28 14.72
C GLY A 40 -6.04 7.48 15.65
N VAL A 41 -5.02 8.29 15.90
CA VAL A 41 -5.12 9.55 16.66
C VAL A 41 -5.34 10.70 15.69
N GLN A 42 -6.37 11.51 15.95
CA GLN A 42 -6.69 12.67 15.13
C GLN A 42 -5.55 13.70 15.16
N LEU A 43 -5.35 14.39 14.04
CA LEU A 43 -4.28 15.39 13.89
C LEU A 43 -4.39 16.50 14.95
N ALA A 44 -5.60 17.00 15.22
CA ALA A 44 -5.85 18.00 16.27
C ALA A 44 -5.34 17.54 17.65
N THR A 45 -5.62 16.28 18.02
CA THR A 45 -5.15 15.71 19.28
C THR A 45 -3.61 15.62 19.33
N LYS A 46 -2.96 15.27 18.22
CA LYS A 46 -1.49 15.25 18.12
C LYS A 46 -0.91 16.65 18.32
N TYR A 47 -1.50 17.68 17.72
CA TYR A 47 -1.05 19.05 17.92
C TYR A 47 -1.40 19.61 19.33
N ASP A 48 -2.47 19.15 19.95
CA ASP A 48 -2.75 19.51 21.36
C ASP A 48 -1.70 18.94 22.31
N MET A 49 -1.25 17.71 22.08
CA MET A 49 -0.11 17.12 22.83
C MET A 49 1.18 17.90 22.56
N TYR A 50 1.47 18.21 21.30
CA TYR A 50 2.65 18.99 20.91
C TYR A 50 2.71 20.37 21.61
N ARG A 51 1.59 21.12 21.61
CA ARG A 51 1.49 22.44 22.30
C ARG A 51 1.70 22.33 23.81
N LYS A 52 1.46 21.16 24.41
CA LYS A 52 1.74 20.87 25.83
C LYS A 52 3.17 20.38 26.05
N GLY A 53 4.03 20.39 25.03
CA GLY A 53 5.41 19.94 25.11
C GLY A 53 5.59 18.42 25.06
N ILE A 54 4.53 17.65 24.77
CA ILE A 54 4.59 16.19 24.63
C ILE A 54 4.92 15.88 23.16
N VAL A 55 6.11 15.34 22.89
CA VAL A 55 6.58 15.04 21.55
C VAL A 55 6.98 13.57 21.40
N SER A 56 7.75 13.05 22.35
CA SER A 56 8.16 11.65 22.37
C SER A 56 7.06 10.75 22.90
N LEU A 57 6.99 9.51 22.44
CA LEU A 57 6.08 8.48 22.99
C LEU A 57 6.37 8.17 24.46
N ASN A 58 7.58 8.41 24.96
CA ASN A 58 7.91 8.25 26.39
C ASN A 58 7.19 9.26 27.29
N GLU A 59 6.87 10.43 26.76
CA GLU A 59 6.23 11.53 27.53
C GLU A 59 4.71 11.37 27.62
N VAL A 60 4.13 10.43 26.85
CA VAL A 60 2.68 10.19 26.87
C VAL A 60 2.29 9.45 28.14
N THR A 61 1.38 10.06 28.94
CA THR A 61 0.84 9.48 30.18
C THR A 61 -0.52 8.83 29.95
N ASP A 62 -0.95 7.98 30.90
CA ASP A 62 -2.25 7.30 30.87
C ASP A 62 -3.45 8.24 30.99
N GLU A 63 -3.24 9.48 31.43
CA GLU A 63 -4.27 10.54 31.53
C GLU A 63 -4.79 10.95 30.14
N ILE A 64 -3.98 10.74 29.10
CA ILE A 64 -4.37 11.08 27.73
C ILE A 64 -5.21 9.94 27.16
N ARG A 65 -6.48 10.25 26.85
CA ARG A 65 -7.39 9.26 26.26
C ARG A 65 -7.01 8.98 24.79
N LEU A 66 -6.45 7.81 24.54
CA LEU A 66 -6.00 7.36 23.21
C LEU A 66 -6.71 6.08 22.78
N PRO A 67 -6.84 5.85 21.45
CA PRO A 67 -7.37 4.59 20.92
C PRO A 67 -6.44 3.41 21.21
N ARG A 68 -6.99 2.18 21.18
CA ARG A 68 -6.27 0.93 21.49
C ARG A 68 -4.95 0.81 20.73
N ASN A 69 -4.95 1.07 19.42
CA ASN A 69 -3.76 0.92 18.59
C ASN A 69 -2.63 1.88 18.98
N ALA A 70 -2.96 3.12 19.37
CA ALA A 70 -1.98 4.08 19.88
C ALA A 70 -1.40 3.65 21.23
N LYS A 71 -2.23 3.10 22.13
CA LYS A 71 -1.75 2.58 23.42
C LYS A 71 -0.77 1.42 23.24
N ILE A 72 -1.08 0.49 22.32
CA ILE A 72 -0.16 -0.61 21.94
C ILE A 72 1.17 -0.07 21.43
N GLN A 73 1.14 0.95 20.55
CA GLN A 73 2.38 1.57 20.06
C GLN A 73 3.25 2.14 21.20
N ILE A 74 2.63 2.87 22.11
CA ILE A 74 3.33 3.46 23.26
C ILE A 74 3.91 2.37 24.16
N GLU A 75 3.14 1.31 24.42
CA GLU A 75 3.58 0.18 25.23
C GLU A 75 4.78 -0.54 24.60
N VAL A 76 4.70 -0.88 23.29
CA VAL A 76 5.79 -1.52 22.56
C VAL A 76 7.03 -0.63 22.56
N PHE A 77 6.86 0.68 22.36
CA PHE A 77 7.97 1.63 22.38
C PHE A 77 8.65 1.70 23.76
N LYS A 78 7.86 1.84 24.85
CA LYS A 78 8.36 1.95 26.22
C LYS A 78 9.03 0.67 26.72
N ASN A 79 8.48 -0.50 26.35
CA ASN A 79 8.96 -1.80 26.82
C ASN A 79 10.06 -2.39 25.94
N GLY A 80 10.26 -1.89 24.72
CA GLY A 80 11.21 -2.42 23.75
C GLY A 80 10.91 -3.84 23.27
N LYS A 81 9.66 -4.33 23.48
CA LYS A 81 9.26 -5.70 23.12
C LYS A 81 8.20 -5.66 22.02
N ASN A 82 8.46 -6.39 20.94
CA ASN A 82 7.49 -6.55 19.85
C ASN A 82 6.20 -7.20 20.35
N LEU A 83 5.05 -6.74 19.85
CA LEU A 83 3.77 -7.41 20.05
C LEU A 83 3.59 -8.47 18.96
N ILE A 84 3.41 -9.72 19.37
CA ILE A 84 3.12 -10.85 18.48
C ILE A 84 2.01 -11.68 19.13
N ASP A 85 0.79 -11.50 18.63
CA ASP A 85 -0.39 -12.31 19.01
C ASP A 85 -0.44 -13.56 18.13
N LYS A 86 0.20 -14.62 18.59
CA LYS A 86 0.33 -15.88 17.84
C LYS A 86 -1.02 -16.52 17.54
N ASP A 87 -1.97 -16.45 18.46
CA ASP A 87 -3.28 -17.06 18.29
C ASP A 87 -4.08 -16.31 17.21
N ALA A 88 -4.10 -14.98 17.24
CA ALA A 88 -4.77 -14.18 16.23
C ALA A 88 -4.11 -14.31 14.84
N ILE A 89 -2.77 -14.42 14.77
CA ILE A 89 -2.06 -14.70 13.53
C ILE A 89 -2.42 -16.09 12.99
N LYS A 90 -2.45 -17.09 13.84
CA LYS A 90 -2.83 -18.46 13.46
C LYS A 90 -4.28 -18.53 12.94
N GLU A 91 -5.21 -17.88 13.61
CA GLU A 91 -6.61 -17.78 13.15
C GLU A 91 -6.70 -17.11 11.77
N PHE A 92 -5.97 -16.00 11.57
CA PHE A 92 -5.88 -15.33 10.27
C PHE A 92 -5.36 -16.26 9.17
N LEU A 93 -4.28 -16.99 9.42
CA LEU A 93 -3.67 -17.91 8.46
C LEU A 93 -4.57 -19.12 8.15
N GLN A 94 -5.36 -19.62 9.09
CA GLN A 94 -6.35 -20.67 8.86
C GLN A 94 -7.48 -20.25 7.91
N GLY A 95 -7.71 -18.93 7.76
CA GLY A 95 -8.66 -18.38 6.81
C GLY A 95 -8.15 -18.30 5.37
N ILE A 96 -6.90 -18.72 5.08
CA ILE A 96 -6.26 -18.63 3.75
C ILE A 96 -6.14 -20.03 3.14
N ASN A 97 -6.62 -20.20 1.90
CA ASN A 97 -6.65 -21.48 1.22
C ASN A 97 -5.78 -21.46 -0.05
N TYR A 98 -4.97 -22.49 -0.23
CA TYR A 98 -4.26 -22.76 -1.48
C TYR A 98 -5.18 -23.44 -2.52
N PRO A 99 -4.91 -23.30 -3.82
CA PRO A 99 -3.87 -22.48 -4.46
C PRO A 99 -4.00 -21.00 -4.08
N LEU A 100 -2.87 -20.29 -4.02
CA LEU A 100 -2.84 -18.92 -3.52
C LEU A 100 -2.20 -17.97 -4.53
N TYR A 101 -2.91 -16.90 -4.80
CA TYR A 101 -2.43 -15.78 -5.59
C TYR A 101 -2.08 -14.59 -4.69
N PHE A 102 -1.09 -13.81 -5.10
CA PHE A 102 -0.74 -12.52 -4.51
C PHE A 102 -0.86 -11.49 -5.62
N MET A 103 -1.79 -10.56 -5.50
CA MET A 103 -2.20 -9.69 -6.59
C MET A 103 -2.09 -8.22 -6.19
N ASP A 104 -1.59 -7.40 -7.10
CA ASP A 104 -1.53 -5.95 -6.96
C ASP A 104 -1.79 -5.27 -8.30
N PHE A 105 -2.39 -4.07 -8.27
CA PHE A 105 -2.78 -3.27 -9.42
C PHE A 105 -2.13 -1.90 -9.42
N GLU A 106 -1.71 -1.45 -10.61
CA GLU A 106 -1.34 -0.07 -10.84
C GLU A 106 -2.38 0.66 -11.70
N THR A 107 -2.64 1.91 -11.33
CA THR A 107 -3.64 2.76 -12.00
C THR A 107 -3.07 4.12 -12.36
N PHE A 108 -3.57 4.70 -13.45
CA PHE A 108 -3.36 6.10 -13.77
C PHE A 108 -4.70 6.86 -13.74
N GLN A 109 -4.66 8.17 -13.58
CA GLN A 109 -5.86 8.96 -13.34
C GLN A 109 -5.81 10.30 -14.09
N PRO A 110 -6.03 10.30 -15.41
CA PRO A 110 -5.92 11.49 -16.21
C PRO A 110 -6.96 12.56 -15.81
N ALA A 111 -6.51 13.82 -15.74
CA ALA A 111 -7.39 14.95 -15.43
C ALA A 111 -8.45 15.18 -16.52
N ILE A 112 -8.08 14.92 -17.78
CA ILE A 112 -9.00 14.95 -18.91
C ILE A 112 -9.33 13.51 -19.30
N PRO A 113 -10.63 13.11 -19.32
CA PRO A 113 -11.02 11.75 -19.70
C PRO A 113 -10.47 11.35 -21.07
N MET A 114 -9.75 10.23 -21.13
CA MET A 114 -9.12 9.73 -22.34
C MET A 114 -9.96 8.66 -23.05
N PHE A 115 -10.92 8.05 -22.37
CA PHE A 115 -11.69 6.91 -22.87
C PHE A 115 -13.18 7.09 -22.64
N ASP A 116 -13.99 6.41 -23.44
CA ASP A 116 -15.44 6.38 -23.27
C ASP A 116 -15.83 5.84 -21.89
N ASN A 117 -16.87 6.42 -21.30
CA ASN A 117 -17.34 6.10 -19.95
C ASN A 117 -16.27 6.28 -18.85
N SER A 118 -15.29 7.18 -19.07
CA SER A 118 -14.38 7.65 -18.04
C SER A 118 -14.76 9.05 -17.56
N ARG A 119 -14.30 9.43 -16.37
CA ARG A 119 -14.50 10.75 -15.76
C ARG A 119 -13.16 11.33 -15.30
N PRO A 120 -13.04 12.64 -15.10
CA PRO A 120 -11.85 13.27 -14.57
C PRO A 120 -11.35 12.55 -13.30
N TYR A 121 -10.05 12.28 -13.24
CA TYR A 121 -9.38 11.59 -12.12
C TYR A 121 -9.92 10.18 -11.81
N MET A 122 -10.59 9.53 -12.76
CA MET A 122 -10.94 8.11 -12.63
C MET A 122 -9.66 7.28 -12.64
N GLN A 123 -9.51 6.42 -11.64
CA GLN A 123 -8.38 5.49 -11.58
C GLN A 123 -8.60 4.34 -12.55
N ILE A 124 -7.81 4.29 -13.60
CA ILE A 124 -7.90 3.31 -14.68
C ILE A 124 -6.77 2.30 -14.52
N PRO A 125 -7.06 1.01 -14.27
CA PRO A 125 -6.02 0.00 -14.16
C PRO A 125 -5.31 -0.20 -15.50
N PHE A 126 -3.98 -0.18 -15.45
CA PHE A 126 -3.14 -0.40 -16.64
C PHE A 126 -2.14 -1.55 -16.47
N GLN A 127 -1.93 -1.98 -15.24
CA GLN A 127 -0.96 -3.02 -14.90
C GLN A 127 -1.45 -3.86 -13.73
N TYR A 128 -1.09 -5.15 -13.73
CA TYR A 128 -1.06 -5.98 -12.53
C TYR A 128 0.18 -6.85 -12.48
N SER A 129 0.54 -7.23 -11.28
CA SER A 129 1.45 -8.32 -10.97
C SER A 129 0.71 -9.40 -10.21
N LEU A 130 1.08 -10.65 -10.43
CA LEU A 130 0.43 -11.81 -9.86
C LEU A 130 1.45 -12.90 -9.55
N HIS A 131 1.80 -13.09 -8.27
CA HIS A 131 2.53 -14.28 -7.86
C HIS A 131 1.54 -15.42 -7.52
N TYR A 132 1.95 -16.66 -7.75
CA TYR A 132 1.10 -17.85 -7.56
C TYR A 132 1.87 -18.99 -6.93
N LYS A 133 1.22 -19.65 -5.95
CA LYS A 133 1.67 -20.92 -5.34
C LYS A 133 0.53 -21.93 -5.33
N GLU A 134 0.77 -23.10 -5.91
CA GLU A 134 -0.16 -24.23 -5.90
C GLU A 134 -0.45 -24.72 -4.45
N ASN A 135 0.60 -24.77 -3.64
CA ASN A 135 0.57 -25.10 -2.23
C ASN A 135 1.76 -24.44 -1.51
N LYS A 136 1.83 -24.55 -0.20
CA LYS A 136 2.87 -23.92 0.62
C LYS A 136 4.30 -24.22 0.15
N ASN A 137 4.56 -25.43 -0.34
CA ASN A 137 5.90 -25.91 -0.73
C ASN A 137 6.17 -25.86 -2.25
N SER A 138 5.19 -25.46 -3.05
CA SER A 138 5.36 -25.38 -4.51
C SER A 138 6.28 -24.23 -4.90
N PRO A 139 6.96 -24.31 -6.06
CA PRO A 139 7.69 -23.18 -6.62
C PRO A 139 6.77 -21.97 -6.82
N LEU A 140 7.32 -20.79 -6.55
CA LEU A 140 6.63 -19.54 -6.84
C LEU A 140 6.63 -19.29 -8.34
N GLN A 141 5.45 -19.05 -8.91
CA GLN A 141 5.25 -18.65 -10.30
C GLN A 141 4.88 -17.17 -10.36
N HIS A 142 5.11 -16.52 -11.49
CA HIS A 142 4.79 -15.11 -11.68
C HIS A 142 4.14 -14.87 -13.04
N TYR A 143 3.05 -14.13 -13.02
CA TYR A 143 2.32 -13.63 -14.19
C TYR A 143 2.20 -12.12 -14.07
N GLU A 144 2.19 -11.42 -15.18
CA GLU A 144 2.08 -9.98 -15.22
C GLU A 144 1.33 -9.50 -16.45
N PHE A 145 0.81 -8.30 -16.36
CA PHE A 145 0.24 -7.56 -17.47
C PHE A 145 0.64 -6.10 -17.35
N LEU A 146 1.07 -5.52 -18.44
CA LEU A 146 1.29 -4.08 -18.59
C LEU A 146 0.69 -3.68 -19.94
N ALA A 147 -0.32 -2.82 -19.90
CA ALA A 147 -1.00 -2.34 -21.09
C ALA A 147 -0.05 -1.63 -22.05
N GLU A 148 -0.37 -1.69 -23.33
CA GLU A 148 0.20 -0.77 -24.29
C GLU A 148 -0.40 0.63 -24.07
N ALA A 149 0.43 1.67 -24.10
CA ALA A 149 -0.06 3.06 -24.03
C ALA A 149 -0.69 3.49 -25.37
N LYS A 150 -1.67 2.69 -25.82
CA LYS A 150 -2.39 2.87 -27.10
C LYS A 150 -3.83 2.40 -26.92
N GLY A 151 -4.72 3.36 -26.63
CA GLY A 151 -6.13 3.04 -26.41
C GLY A 151 -6.47 2.66 -24.97
N ASP A 152 -7.68 2.16 -24.77
CA ASP A 152 -8.24 1.84 -23.46
C ASP A 152 -7.66 0.56 -22.86
N PRO A 153 -6.96 0.59 -21.74
CA PRO A 153 -6.35 -0.59 -21.14
C PRO A 153 -7.32 -1.53 -20.43
N ARG A 154 -8.56 -1.10 -20.14
CA ARG A 154 -9.48 -1.80 -19.22
C ARG A 154 -9.92 -3.18 -19.70
N ILE A 155 -10.23 -3.32 -21.00
CA ILE A 155 -10.65 -4.62 -21.58
C ILE A 155 -9.48 -5.60 -21.59
N PRO A 156 -8.32 -5.30 -22.22
CA PRO A 156 -7.20 -6.24 -22.21
C PRO A 156 -6.70 -6.57 -20.81
N PHE A 157 -6.79 -5.62 -19.88
CA PHE A 157 -6.47 -5.85 -18.46
C PHE A 157 -7.37 -6.92 -17.84
N ILE A 158 -8.70 -6.76 -17.94
CA ILE A 158 -9.63 -7.68 -17.29
C ILE A 158 -9.64 -9.05 -17.92
N GLU A 159 -9.56 -9.16 -19.25
CA GLU A 159 -9.51 -10.44 -19.96
C GLU A 159 -8.27 -11.25 -19.56
N LYS A 160 -7.10 -10.61 -19.52
CA LYS A 160 -5.87 -11.28 -19.12
C LYS A 160 -5.89 -11.65 -17.63
N LEU A 161 -6.40 -10.78 -16.76
CA LEU A 161 -6.51 -11.05 -15.32
C LEU A 161 -7.42 -12.27 -15.06
N LEU A 162 -8.59 -12.33 -15.68
CA LEU A 162 -9.52 -13.45 -15.53
C LEU A 162 -8.92 -14.77 -16.03
N LYS A 163 -8.11 -14.72 -17.09
CA LYS A 163 -7.38 -15.88 -17.61
C LYS A 163 -6.30 -16.33 -16.60
N ASP A 164 -5.49 -15.42 -16.09
CA ASP A 164 -4.36 -15.74 -15.20
C ASP A 164 -4.83 -16.18 -13.81
N THR A 165 -6.05 -15.77 -13.40
CA THR A 165 -6.66 -16.15 -12.11
C THR A 165 -7.68 -17.29 -12.23
N SER A 166 -7.64 -18.08 -13.28
CA SER A 166 -8.63 -19.12 -13.63
C SER A 166 -8.68 -20.30 -12.63
N HIS A 167 -7.59 -20.60 -11.92
CA HIS A 167 -7.57 -21.65 -10.91
C HIS A 167 -8.37 -21.25 -9.68
N ILE A 168 -8.97 -22.24 -9.01
CA ILE A 168 -9.66 -22.05 -7.73
C ILE A 168 -8.60 -21.75 -6.65
N GLY A 169 -8.98 -20.98 -5.61
CA GLY A 169 -8.11 -20.64 -4.49
C GLY A 169 -8.26 -19.18 -4.09
N ASP A 170 -7.62 -18.78 -3.02
CA ASP A 170 -7.72 -17.41 -2.51
C ASP A 170 -6.76 -16.46 -3.25
N ILE A 171 -7.11 -15.18 -3.24
CA ILE A 171 -6.30 -14.09 -3.80
C ILE A 171 -5.96 -13.14 -2.66
N LEU A 172 -4.70 -13.09 -2.26
CA LEU A 172 -4.21 -12.11 -1.31
C LEU A 172 -3.86 -10.80 -2.02
N VAL A 173 -4.35 -9.71 -1.45
CA VAL A 173 -3.99 -8.34 -1.81
C VAL A 173 -3.57 -7.57 -0.55
N TYR A 174 -2.99 -6.40 -0.72
CA TYR A 174 -2.64 -5.53 0.39
C TYR A 174 -3.50 -4.27 0.35
N ASN A 175 -4.55 -4.20 1.23
CA ASN A 175 -5.64 -3.22 1.22
C ASN A 175 -6.68 -3.47 0.12
N LYS A 176 -7.42 -4.56 0.27
CA LYS A 176 -8.39 -5.09 -0.70
C LYS A 176 -9.44 -4.10 -1.21
N SER A 177 -9.68 -3.00 -0.50
CA SER A 177 -10.65 -1.99 -0.91
C SER A 177 -10.27 -1.32 -2.24
N PHE A 178 -8.99 -1.22 -2.53
CA PHE A 178 -8.48 -0.63 -3.76
C PHE A 178 -8.81 -1.52 -4.97
N GLU A 179 -8.36 -2.78 -4.98
CA GLU A 179 -8.58 -3.71 -6.09
C GLU A 179 -10.07 -3.99 -6.30
N ILE A 180 -10.82 -4.21 -5.22
CA ILE A 180 -12.27 -4.45 -5.31
C ILE A 180 -12.98 -3.26 -5.95
N THR A 181 -12.58 -2.02 -5.62
CA THR A 181 -13.21 -0.83 -6.20
C THR A 181 -12.90 -0.73 -7.70
N ARG A 182 -11.65 -0.97 -8.11
CA ARG A 182 -11.27 -0.98 -9.54
C ARG A 182 -12.00 -2.05 -10.33
N LEU A 183 -12.11 -3.25 -9.79
CA LEU A 183 -12.84 -4.36 -10.42
C LEU A 183 -14.33 -4.04 -10.57
N LYS A 184 -14.96 -3.43 -9.56
CA LYS A 184 -16.37 -3.00 -9.65
C LYS A 184 -16.58 -1.93 -10.70
N GLU A 185 -15.71 -0.91 -10.76
CA GLU A 185 -15.79 0.13 -11.79
C GLU A 185 -15.66 -0.45 -13.21
N ILE A 186 -14.77 -1.45 -13.42
CA ILE A 186 -14.71 -2.17 -14.69
C ILE A 186 -16.03 -2.90 -14.97
N SER A 187 -16.61 -3.58 -13.99
CA SER A 187 -17.87 -4.32 -14.17
C SER A 187 -19.10 -3.44 -14.44
N GLU A 188 -19.06 -2.18 -14.01
CA GLU A 188 -20.09 -1.18 -14.31
C GLU A 188 -19.98 -0.67 -15.75
N VAL A 189 -18.76 -0.49 -16.25
CA VAL A 189 -18.49 -0.02 -17.62
C VAL A 189 -18.65 -1.14 -18.64
N PHE A 190 -18.26 -2.38 -18.29
CA PHE A 190 -18.27 -3.58 -19.14
C PHE A 190 -19.08 -4.70 -18.47
N PRO A 191 -20.42 -4.65 -18.54
CA PRO A 191 -21.32 -5.57 -17.82
C PRO A 191 -21.16 -7.05 -18.21
N GLU A 192 -20.61 -7.35 -19.38
CA GLU A 192 -20.30 -8.71 -19.86
C GLU A 192 -19.29 -9.44 -18.96
N TYR A 193 -18.42 -8.73 -18.24
CA TYR A 193 -17.45 -9.32 -17.31
C TYR A 193 -17.96 -9.39 -15.86
N LYS A 194 -19.15 -8.84 -15.56
CA LYS A 194 -19.65 -8.66 -14.20
C LYS A 194 -19.64 -9.96 -13.38
N LEU A 195 -20.17 -11.03 -13.94
CA LEU A 195 -20.28 -12.30 -13.22
C LEU A 195 -18.90 -12.90 -12.89
N GLN A 196 -17.94 -12.82 -13.83
CA GLN A 196 -16.58 -13.30 -13.60
C GLN A 196 -15.85 -12.44 -12.55
N ILE A 197 -16.04 -11.12 -12.60
CA ILE A 197 -15.47 -10.17 -11.63
C ILE A 197 -16.05 -10.41 -10.23
N GLU A 198 -17.34 -10.63 -10.09
CA GLU A 198 -17.97 -10.95 -8.79
C GLU A 198 -17.40 -12.25 -8.19
N LYS A 199 -17.16 -13.27 -9.00
CA LYS A 199 -16.50 -14.52 -8.57
C LYS A 199 -15.05 -14.27 -8.14
N LEU A 200 -14.31 -13.44 -8.87
CA LEU A 200 -12.95 -13.05 -8.53
C LEU A 200 -12.91 -12.31 -7.18
N ILE A 201 -13.78 -11.30 -7.00
CA ILE A 201 -13.89 -10.52 -5.77
C ILE A 201 -14.19 -11.43 -4.56
N GLY A 202 -15.04 -12.44 -4.71
CA GLY A 202 -15.39 -13.38 -3.65
C GLY A 202 -14.20 -14.19 -3.09
N ARG A 203 -13.08 -14.24 -3.82
CA ARG A 203 -11.85 -14.94 -3.44
C ARG A 203 -10.81 -14.02 -2.77
N ILE A 204 -11.03 -12.70 -2.79
CA ILE A 204 -10.05 -11.73 -2.31
C ILE A 204 -9.99 -11.72 -0.78
N LYS A 205 -8.79 -11.91 -0.24
CA LYS A 205 -8.43 -11.80 1.18
C LYS A 205 -7.43 -10.66 1.37
N ASP A 206 -7.41 -10.07 2.56
CA ASP A 206 -6.59 -8.89 2.84
C ASP A 206 -5.43 -9.20 3.78
N LEU A 207 -4.20 -9.10 3.28
CA LEU A 207 -2.99 -9.35 4.06
C LEU A 207 -2.64 -8.21 5.03
N ILE A 208 -3.28 -7.04 4.89
CA ILE A 208 -3.08 -5.90 5.80
C ILE A 208 -3.60 -6.18 7.23
N VAL A 209 -4.57 -7.09 7.37
CA VAL A 209 -5.35 -7.31 8.61
C VAL A 209 -4.49 -7.57 9.85
N PRO A 210 -3.49 -8.45 9.85
CA PRO A 210 -2.64 -8.68 11.02
C PRO A 210 -1.93 -7.42 11.54
N PHE A 211 -1.56 -6.53 10.64
CA PHE A 211 -0.83 -5.30 10.95
C PHE A 211 -1.77 -4.16 11.33
N GLN A 212 -2.88 -4.00 10.63
CA GLN A 212 -3.90 -3.00 10.92
C GLN A 212 -4.55 -3.24 12.30
N LYS A 213 -4.78 -4.50 12.66
CA LYS A 213 -5.33 -4.90 13.96
C LYS A 213 -4.28 -5.05 15.06
N LYS A 214 -2.99 -4.82 14.73
CA LYS A 214 -1.87 -4.99 15.66
C LYS A 214 -1.78 -6.40 16.26
N TYR A 215 -2.04 -7.44 15.46
CA TYR A 215 -1.67 -8.83 15.82
C TYR A 215 -0.15 -9.01 15.75
N TYR A 216 0.48 -8.28 14.82
CA TYR A 216 1.92 -8.11 14.73
C TYR A 216 2.27 -6.62 14.70
N TYR A 217 3.12 -6.18 15.61
CA TYR A 217 3.59 -4.80 15.63
C TYR A 217 4.99 -4.69 16.22
N THR A 218 5.84 -3.90 15.57
CA THR A 218 7.19 -3.52 16.03
C THR A 218 7.40 -2.02 15.88
N ASN A 219 8.40 -1.46 16.58
CA ASN A 219 8.70 -0.04 16.51
C ASN A 219 9.16 0.42 15.12
N GLU A 220 9.81 -0.48 14.37
CA GLU A 220 10.28 -0.23 12.99
C GLU A 220 9.12 0.09 12.04
N MET A 221 7.91 -0.34 12.36
CA MET A 221 6.69 0.01 11.61
C MET A 221 6.24 1.46 11.80
N LYS A 222 6.80 2.20 12.77
CA LYS A 222 6.49 3.62 13.03
C LYS A 222 4.98 3.94 13.06
N GLY A 223 4.18 3.03 13.64
CA GLY A 223 2.72 3.16 13.69
C GLY A 223 1.97 2.85 12.41
N SER A 224 2.66 2.76 11.29
CA SER A 224 2.08 2.42 9.99
C SER A 224 1.77 0.92 9.87
N TYR A 225 0.85 0.61 8.99
CA TYR A 225 0.56 -0.74 8.50
C TYR A 225 0.66 -0.81 6.98
N SER A 226 1.21 0.22 6.33
CA SER A 226 1.53 0.19 4.90
C SER A 226 2.62 -0.85 4.63
N ILE A 227 2.54 -1.53 3.48
CA ILE A 227 3.52 -2.55 3.07
C ILE A 227 4.95 -2.02 3.10
N LYS A 228 5.16 -0.73 2.79
CA LYS A 228 6.47 -0.06 2.79
C LYS A 228 7.10 0.09 4.18
N TYR A 229 6.31 -0.03 5.24
CA TYR A 229 6.79 -0.06 6.64
C TYR A 229 6.81 -1.47 7.20
N VAL A 230 5.85 -2.29 6.77
CA VAL A 230 5.72 -3.68 7.24
C VAL A 230 6.80 -4.57 6.65
N LEU A 231 7.06 -4.48 5.34
CA LEU A 231 8.08 -5.30 4.69
C LEU A 231 9.46 -5.16 5.34
N PRO A 232 10.08 -3.97 5.43
CA PRO A 232 11.43 -3.86 6.02
C PRO A 232 11.45 -4.19 7.52
N ALA A 233 10.32 -4.07 8.24
CA ALA A 233 10.25 -4.47 9.63
C ALA A 233 10.23 -6.00 9.83
N LEU A 234 9.71 -6.78 8.87
CA LEU A 234 9.65 -8.23 8.92
C LEU A 234 10.80 -8.91 8.16
N VAL A 235 11.23 -8.30 7.08
CA VAL A 235 12.21 -8.83 6.09
C VAL A 235 13.19 -7.71 5.76
N PRO A 236 14.12 -7.38 6.68
CA PRO A 236 15.00 -6.20 6.55
C PRO A 236 15.89 -6.18 5.30
N GLU A 237 16.15 -7.35 4.71
CA GLU A 237 16.88 -7.51 3.46
C GLU A 237 16.12 -7.08 2.21
N LEU A 238 14.82 -6.81 2.31
CA LEU A 238 13.97 -6.37 1.22
C LEU A 238 13.45 -4.95 1.45
N ASN A 239 13.69 -4.08 0.47
CA ASN A 239 13.16 -2.73 0.45
C ASN A 239 12.98 -2.24 -1.00
N TYR A 240 12.42 -1.06 -1.17
CA TYR A 240 12.14 -0.44 -2.46
C TYR A 240 13.23 0.53 -2.93
N ASP A 241 14.31 0.72 -2.15
CA ASP A 241 15.29 1.80 -2.35
C ASP A 241 16.11 1.65 -3.64
N ALA A 242 16.26 0.41 -4.14
CA ALA A 242 16.99 0.13 -5.38
C ALA A 242 16.13 0.31 -6.65
N LEU A 243 14.81 0.49 -6.52
CA LEU A 243 13.91 0.61 -7.65
C LEU A 243 13.88 2.05 -8.17
N ALA A 244 13.83 2.20 -9.50
CA ALA A 244 13.67 3.50 -10.15
C ALA A 244 12.28 4.11 -9.85
N ILE A 245 11.25 3.26 -9.73
CA ILE A 245 9.91 3.63 -9.27
C ILE A 245 9.75 3.04 -7.86
N SER A 246 9.46 3.88 -6.88
CA SER A 246 9.31 3.49 -5.47
C SER A 246 7.94 3.82 -4.88
N GLU A 247 7.04 4.43 -5.68
CA GLU A 247 5.69 4.81 -5.25
C GLU A 247 4.68 4.81 -6.40
N GLY A 248 3.42 4.47 -6.12
CA GLY A 248 2.34 4.37 -7.12
C GLY A 248 2.05 5.66 -7.85
N GLY A 249 2.25 6.84 -7.22
CA GLY A 249 2.12 8.13 -7.90
C GLY A 249 3.10 8.29 -9.05
N LEU A 250 4.36 7.88 -8.85
CA LEU A 250 5.38 7.89 -9.90
C LEU A 250 5.07 6.84 -11.00
N ALA A 251 4.58 5.66 -10.62
CA ALA A 251 4.14 4.64 -11.57
C ALA A 251 3.02 5.17 -12.49
N SER A 252 2.01 5.84 -11.90
CA SER A 252 0.92 6.49 -12.64
C SER A 252 1.43 7.49 -13.66
N LEU A 253 2.28 8.43 -13.24
CA LEU A 253 2.86 9.46 -14.13
C LEU A 253 3.78 8.84 -15.21
N THR A 254 4.54 7.83 -14.84
CA THR A 254 5.42 7.12 -15.79
C THR A 254 4.60 6.46 -16.88
N PHE A 255 3.51 5.74 -16.55
CA PHE A 255 2.64 5.13 -17.55
C PHE A 255 1.94 6.18 -18.42
N GLU A 256 1.39 7.23 -17.83
CA GLU A 256 0.72 8.30 -18.57
C GLU A 256 1.68 8.94 -19.59
N SER A 257 2.95 9.13 -19.23
CA SER A 257 3.96 9.68 -20.13
C SER A 257 4.25 8.83 -21.37
N LEU A 258 3.94 7.53 -21.33
CA LEU A 258 4.14 6.62 -22.48
C LEU A 258 3.20 6.91 -23.65
N TYR A 259 2.06 7.59 -23.43
CA TYR A 259 1.15 7.95 -24.52
C TYR A 259 1.74 8.98 -25.50
N GLU A 260 2.68 9.79 -25.05
CA GLU A 260 3.32 10.84 -25.85
C GLU A 260 4.77 10.48 -26.25
N GLU A 261 5.36 9.46 -25.63
CA GLU A 261 6.74 9.04 -25.86
C GLU A 261 6.89 8.41 -27.28
N LYS A 262 8.00 8.71 -27.93
CA LYS A 262 8.31 8.24 -29.29
C LYS A 262 9.63 7.47 -29.40
N ASP A 263 10.48 7.58 -28.38
CA ASP A 263 11.75 6.84 -28.35
C ASP A 263 11.52 5.44 -27.77
N ASP A 264 11.68 4.43 -28.60
CA ASP A 264 11.48 3.04 -28.23
C ASP A 264 12.38 2.58 -27.09
N ASN A 265 13.59 3.13 -26.94
CA ASN A 265 14.48 2.80 -25.82
C ASN A 265 13.91 3.36 -24.51
N VAL A 266 13.44 4.59 -24.52
CA VAL A 266 12.81 5.22 -23.34
C VAL A 266 11.51 4.50 -22.98
N ILE A 267 10.70 4.13 -23.99
CA ILE A 267 9.47 3.34 -23.76
C ILE A 267 9.82 2.01 -23.08
N ASN A 268 10.78 1.27 -23.61
CA ASN A 268 11.18 -0.03 -23.06
C ASN A 268 11.74 0.10 -21.64
N GLU A 269 12.58 1.10 -21.37
CA GLU A 269 13.11 1.36 -20.03
C GLU A 269 12.00 1.66 -19.03
N LYS A 270 11.08 2.60 -19.33
CA LYS A 270 9.95 2.93 -18.46
C LYS A 270 9.04 1.72 -18.22
N ARG A 271 8.76 0.92 -19.25
CA ARG A 271 7.96 -0.30 -19.12
C ARG A 271 8.63 -1.33 -18.20
N GLN A 272 9.94 -1.51 -18.30
CA GLN A 272 10.69 -2.40 -17.43
C GLN A 272 10.64 -1.93 -15.97
N GLN A 273 10.82 -0.63 -15.72
CA GLN A 273 10.72 -0.05 -14.38
C GLN A 273 9.33 -0.24 -13.74
N LEU A 274 8.25 -0.09 -14.53
CA LEU A 274 6.88 -0.35 -14.10
C LEU A 274 6.68 -1.83 -13.72
N LEU A 275 7.16 -2.76 -14.55
CA LEU A 275 7.06 -4.20 -14.28
C LEU A 275 7.81 -4.59 -13.01
N GLU A 276 9.03 -4.08 -12.81
CA GLU A 276 9.84 -4.35 -11.61
C GLU A 276 9.17 -3.84 -10.33
N TYR A 277 8.57 -2.65 -10.37
CA TYR A 277 7.90 -2.05 -9.23
C TYR A 277 6.68 -2.89 -8.79
N CYS A 278 5.72 -3.14 -9.67
CA CYS A 278 4.51 -3.89 -9.36
C CYS A 278 4.82 -5.35 -8.96
N LYS A 279 5.86 -5.96 -9.59
CA LYS A 279 6.36 -7.29 -9.20
C LYS A 279 6.90 -7.31 -7.77
N MET A 280 7.59 -6.25 -7.36
CA MET A 280 8.11 -6.13 -6.01
C MET A 280 6.98 -6.07 -4.96
N ASP A 281 5.87 -5.37 -5.24
CA ASP A 281 4.72 -5.29 -4.33
C ASP A 281 4.11 -6.69 -4.07
N THR A 282 3.90 -7.49 -5.10
CA THR A 282 3.37 -8.85 -4.93
C THR A 282 4.40 -9.81 -4.32
N PHE A 283 5.69 -9.67 -4.63
CA PHE A 283 6.75 -10.45 -4.00
C PHE A 283 6.89 -10.11 -2.51
N ALA A 284 6.74 -8.85 -2.14
CA ALA A 284 6.71 -8.41 -0.74
C ALA A 284 5.58 -9.11 0.04
N MET A 285 4.38 -9.24 -0.55
CA MET A 285 3.27 -9.97 0.08
C MET A 285 3.60 -11.44 0.30
N VAL A 286 4.26 -12.11 -0.65
CA VAL A 286 4.74 -13.51 -0.47
C VAL A 286 5.66 -13.59 0.75
N LYS A 287 6.64 -12.70 0.85
CA LYS A 287 7.61 -12.72 1.96
C LYS A 287 7.00 -12.40 3.31
N ILE A 288 6.06 -11.47 3.35
CA ILE A 288 5.29 -11.15 4.55
C ILE A 288 4.49 -12.37 5.02
N LEU A 289 3.79 -13.08 4.11
CA LEU A 289 3.05 -14.27 4.46
C LEU A 289 3.97 -15.39 4.97
N GLU A 290 5.08 -15.68 4.28
CA GLU A 290 6.08 -16.65 4.72
C GLU A 290 6.60 -16.34 6.12
N LYS A 291 6.81 -15.05 6.44
CA LYS A 291 7.21 -14.62 7.78
C LYS A 291 6.14 -14.87 8.82
N LEU A 292 4.87 -14.52 8.55
CA LEU A 292 3.75 -14.78 9.45
C LEU A 292 3.57 -16.29 9.69
N GLU A 293 3.72 -17.12 8.66
CA GLU A 293 3.67 -18.59 8.78
C GLU A 293 4.80 -19.17 9.63
N SER A 294 5.95 -18.51 9.71
CA SER A 294 7.10 -18.93 10.52
C SER A 294 6.94 -18.64 12.02
N ILE A 295 5.95 -17.84 12.40
CA ILE A 295 5.68 -17.43 13.81
C ILE A 295 4.89 -18.50 14.60
N GLN A 296 4.27 -19.44 13.91
CA GLN A 296 3.41 -20.48 14.48
C GLN A 296 4.15 -21.45 15.42
#